data_2a9f41b808cd0d27772484e6f5f02a96
#
_entry.id   2a9f41b808cd0d27772484e6f5f02a96
#
_cell.length_a   1.000
_cell.length_b   1.000
_cell.length_c   1.000
_cell.angle_alpha   90.00
_cell.angle_beta   90.00
_cell.angle_gamma   90.00
#
_symmetry.space_group_name_H-M   'P 1'
#
loop_
_entity.id
_entity.type
_entity.pdbx_description
1 polymer ?
#
loop_
_entity_poly.entity_id
_entity_poly.type
_entity_poly.pdbx_seq_one_letter_code
_entity_poly.pdbx_strand_id
1 'polypeptide(L)'
;MAEDPAKTYKNPVVNYSLPDPSVIRAEDGYFYLYATEDIRNLPIHRSKDLIKWESVGTAFTDETRPTFEPKGNLWAPDINKIGDKYVLYYSMSCWGGEWTCGIGVATADKPEGPFVDHGMMFRSNEIGVQNSIDPFYIEDGGRKYLFWGSFRGIYGIELTADGLKVKSGADKKQIAGTAYEGTYIHKKNGYYYLFASTGTCCEGLKSTYQTVVGRSSSLWGPYLDKQGRSMLDNNHVVLIHKNKSFVGTGHNAELITDKANNDWILYHGV
;
A
#
# COMPACT_ATOMS: atom_id res chain seq x y z
N MET A 1 -36.49 2.24 17.53
CA MET A 1 -35.45 2.96 16.77
C MET A 1 -35.41 2.30 15.39
N ALA A 2 -35.78 3.02 14.35
CA ALA A 2 -35.78 2.48 12.99
C ALA A 2 -34.32 2.24 12.60
N GLU A 3 -33.98 1.02 12.18
CA GLU A 3 -32.73 0.70 11.56
C GLU A 3 -32.56 1.60 10.33
N ASP A 4 -31.46 2.35 10.30
CA ASP A 4 -31.08 3.14 9.12
C ASP A 4 -30.91 2.14 7.96
N PRO A 5 -31.65 2.27 6.85
CA PRO A 5 -31.54 1.31 5.76
C PRO A 5 -30.11 1.28 5.31
N ALA A 6 -29.51 0.09 5.29
CA ALA A 6 -28.14 -0.13 4.88
C ALA A 6 -27.86 0.67 3.61
N LYS A 7 -26.95 1.65 3.68
CA LYS A 7 -26.59 2.48 2.52
C LYS A 7 -26.03 1.55 1.45
N THR A 8 -26.82 1.28 0.42
CA THR A 8 -26.37 0.51 -0.72
C THR A 8 -25.46 1.38 -1.59
N TYR A 9 -24.36 0.84 -2.05
CA TYR A 9 -23.47 1.47 -3.04
C TYR A 9 -23.21 0.51 -4.21
N LYS A 10 -22.70 1.04 -5.30
CA LYS A 10 -22.30 0.25 -6.46
C LYS A 10 -20.81 0.43 -6.71
N ASN A 11 -20.13 -0.65 -7.01
CA ASN A 11 -18.77 -0.61 -7.55
C ASN A 11 -18.80 -0.32 -9.07
N PRO A 12 -17.80 0.40 -9.61
CA PRO A 12 -16.70 1.00 -8.85
C PRO A 12 -17.18 2.28 -8.12
N VAL A 13 -16.63 2.56 -6.93
CA VAL A 13 -16.84 3.84 -6.22
C VAL A 13 -16.06 5.00 -6.86
N VAL A 14 -15.03 4.67 -7.64
CA VAL A 14 -14.29 5.56 -8.54
C VAL A 14 -14.21 4.86 -9.90
N ASN A 15 -14.63 5.53 -10.96
CA ASN A 15 -14.73 4.98 -12.33
C ASN A 15 -13.65 5.47 -13.28
N TYR A 16 -12.53 5.95 -12.76
CA TYR A 16 -11.32 6.31 -13.49
C TYR A 16 -10.10 5.75 -12.76
N SER A 17 -8.93 5.78 -13.42
CA SER A 17 -7.74 5.10 -12.93
C SER A 17 -7.17 5.75 -11.66
N LEU A 18 -7.21 5.02 -10.55
CA LEU A 18 -6.54 5.28 -9.28
C LEU A 18 -5.98 3.95 -8.75
N PRO A 19 -4.98 3.35 -9.41
CA PRO A 19 -4.47 2.04 -9.01
C PRO A 19 -3.60 2.14 -7.75
N ASP A 20 -3.41 0.99 -7.10
CA ASP A 20 -2.56 0.82 -5.92
C ASP A 20 -2.92 1.80 -4.80
N PRO A 21 -4.19 1.82 -4.34
CA PRO A 21 -4.66 2.81 -3.39
C PRO A 21 -4.07 2.59 -1.99
N SER A 22 -3.77 3.70 -1.31
CA SER A 22 -3.55 3.76 0.13
C SER A 22 -4.52 4.77 0.74
N VAL A 23 -5.11 4.46 1.89
CA VAL A 23 -6.18 5.27 2.48
C VAL A 23 -5.93 5.52 3.95
N ILE A 24 -6.08 6.77 4.38
CA ILE A 24 -6.02 7.16 5.77
C ILE A 24 -7.27 7.94 6.18
N ARG A 25 -7.73 7.76 7.41
CA ARG A 25 -8.70 8.66 8.03
C ARG A 25 -7.96 9.79 8.71
N ALA A 26 -8.14 11.02 8.23
CA ALA A 26 -7.47 12.19 8.77
C ALA A 26 -8.22 12.78 9.98
N GLU A 27 -7.55 13.70 10.70
CA GLU A 27 -8.06 14.35 11.90
C GLU A 27 -9.26 15.29 11.61
N ASP A 28 -9.38 15.77 10.38
CA ASP A 28 -10.54 16.55 9.90
C ASP A 28 -11.80 15.69 9.67
N GLY A 29 -11.68 14.38 9.84
CA GLY A 29 -12.75 13.41 9.73
C GLY A 29 -13.03 12.94 8.31
N TYR A 30 -12.26 13.38 7.31
CA TYR A 30 -12.27 12.84 5.96
C TYR A 30 -11.38 11.61 5.85
N PHE A 31 -11.68 10.78 4.86
CA PHE A 31 -10.79 9.75 4.35
C PHE A 31 -10.02 10.33 3.16
N TYR A 32 -8.72 10.08 3.11
CA TYR A 32 -7.85 10.52 2.01
C TYR A 32 -7.27 9.29 1.32
N LEU A 33 -7.39 9.25 0.01
CA LEU A 33 -6.88 8.20 -0.87
C LEU A 33 -5.76 8.76 -1.73
N TYR A 34 -4.66 8.01 -1.76
CA TYR A 34 -3.49 8.26 -2.58
C TYR A 34 -3.33 7.09 -3.53
N ALA A 35 -2.87 7.32 -4.76
CA ALA A 35 -2.76 6.28 -5.77
C ALA A 35 -1.52 6.46 -6.65
N THR A 36 -1.13 5.40 -7.34
CA THR A 36 -0.13 5.42 -8.41
C THR A 36 -0.43 6.50 -9.45
N GLU A 37 0.60 7.13 -9.99
CA GLU A 37 0.49 8.29 -10.87
C GLU A 37 0.06 7.97 -12.32
N ASP A 38 -1.11 7.39 -12.50
CA ASP A 38 -1.82 7.49 -13.77
C ASP A 38 -2.31 8.93 -13.98
N ILE A 39 -2.57 9.65 -12.88
CA ILE A 39 -2.63 11.10 -12.82
C ILE A 39 -1.28 11.58 -12.26
N ARG A 40 -0.54 12.36 -13.07
CA ARG A 40 0.84 12.78 -12.76
C ARG A 40 0.98 13.40 -11.38
N ASN A 41 2.12 13.17 -10.71
CA ASN A 41 2.51 13.70 -9.41
C ASN A 41 1.77 13.11 -8.21
N LEU A 42 1.23 11.88 -8.36
CA LEU A 42 0.63 11.10 -7.28
C LEU A 42 -0.68 11.73 -6.76
N PRO A 43 -1.85 11.34 -7.35
CA PRO A 43 -3.14 11.96 -7.07
C PRO A 43 -3.61 11.71 -5.65
N ILE A 44 -4.31 12.72 -5.10
CA ILE A 44 -4.94 12.69 -3.79
C ILE A 44 -6.45 12.97 -3.95
N HIS A 45 -7.24 12.09 -3.38
CA HIS A 45 -8.69 12.23 -3.32
C HIS A 45 -9.15 12.18 -1.87
N ARG A 46 -10.33 12.75 -1.57
CA ARG A 46 -10.93 12.62 -0.24
C ARG A 46 -12.40 12.25 -0.31
N SER A 47 -12.88 11.67 0.77
CA SER A 47 -14.27 11.25 0.94
C SER A 47 -14.73 11.40 2.39
N LYS A 48 -16.03 11.62 2.60
CA LYS A 48 -16.67 11.57 3.93
C LYS A 48 -17.22 10.19 4.27
N ASP A 49 -17.42 9.35 3.27
CA ASP A 49 -18.21 8.12 3.37
C ASP A 49 -17.60 6.89 2.67
N LEU A 50 -16.38 7.02 2.10
CA LEU A 50 -15.67 6.00 1.31
C LEU A 50 -16.35 5.63 -0.02
N ILE A 51 -17.45 6.30 -0.37
CA ILE A 51 -18.24 6.04 -1.58
C ILE A 51 -18.08 7.19 -2.59
N LYS A 52 -18.20 8.43 -2.12
CA LYS A 52 -18.10 9.62 -2.96
C LYS A 52 -16.72 10.26 -2.76
N TRP A 53 -15.92 10.25 -3.81
CA TRP A 53 -14.56 10.75 -3.80
C TRP A 53 -14.44 12.02 -4.66
N GLU A 54 -13.73 13.01 -4.14
CA GLU A 54 -13.39 14.24 -4.85
C GLU A 54 -11.87 14.42 -4.89
N SER A 55 -11.34 14.85 -6.04
CA SER A 55 -9.93 15.18 -6.17
C SER A 55 -9.62 16.45 -5.37
N VAL A 56 -8.51 16.42 -4.63
CA VAL A 56 -8.00 17.59 -3.88
C VAL A 56 -6.62 18.03 -4.37
N GLY A 57 -6.06 17.35 -5.36
CA GLY A 57 -4.78 17.69 -5.96
C GLY A 57 -3.85 16.49 -6.06
N THR A 58 -2.56 16.76 -5.94
CA THR A 58 -1.48 15.78 -6.03
C THR A 58 -0.46 15.99 -4.92
N ALA A 59 0.27 14.93 -4.55
CA ALA A 59 1.27 15.01 -3.48
C ALA A 59 2.43 15.94 -3.85
N PHE A 60 2.80 15.98 -5.14
CA PHE A 60 3.89 16.79 -5.67
C PHE A 60 3.43 17.66 -6.82
N THR A 61 4.28 18.59 -7.23
CA THR A 61 4.21 19.31 -8.51
C THR A 61 5.37 18.88 -9.41
N ASP A 62 5.40 19.36 -10.64
CA ASP A 62 6.53 19.07 -11.56
C ASP A 62 7.87 19.60 -11.03
N GLU A 63 7.84 20.66 -10.20
CA GLU A 63 9.03 21.26 -9.58
C GLU A 63 9.46 20.53 -8.31
N THR A 64 8.53 19.89 -7.59
CA THR A 64 8.80 19.29 -6.26
C THR A 64 8.84 17.76 -6.29
N ARG A 65 8.50 17.14 -7.44
CA ARG A 65 8.50 15.67 -7.55
C ARG A 65 9.88 15.07 -7.32
N PRO A 66 9.96 13.89 -6.71
CA PRO A 66 11.18 13.12 -6.58
C PRO A 66 11.86 12.85 -7.94
N THR A 67 13.20 12.77 -7.95
CA THR A 67 14.00 12.62 -9.18
C THR A 67 15.12 11.60 -9.08
N PHE A 68 15.17 10.78 -8.02
CA PHE A 68 16.28 9.84 -7.82
C PHE A 68 16.30 8.70 -8.86
N GLU A 69 15.19 8.43 -9.55
CA GLU A 69 15.13 7.62 -10.78
C GLU A 69 14.64 8.53 -11.91
N PRO A 70 15.54 9.03 -12.79
CA PRO A 70 15.20 10.08 -13.76
C PRO A 70 14.09 9.73 -14.76
N LYS A 71 13.88 8.44 -15.02
CA LYS A 71 12.78 7.93 -15.87
C LYS A 71 11.65 7.34 -15.04
N GLY A 72 11.70 7.51 -13.72
CA GLY A 72 10.77 6.89 -12.79
C GLY A 72 9.43 7.59 -12.74
N ASN A 73 8.41 6.78 -12.57
CA ASN A 73 7.08 7.19 -12.15
C ASN A 73 6.91 6.92 -10.65
N LEU A 74 5.93 7.58 -10.06
CA LEU A 74 5.58 7.44 -8.65
C LEU A 74 4.47 6.39 -8.53
N TRP A 75 4.81 5.25 -7.91
CA TRP A 75 3.90 4.10 -7.80
C TRP A 75 3.63 3.72 -6.35
N ALA A 76 2.50 3.06 -6.14
CA ALA A 76 2.11 2.38 -4.91
C ALA A 76 2.48 3.18 -3.64
N PRO A 77 1.81 4.33 -3.40
CA PRO A 77 2.03 5.11 -2.19
C PRO A 77 1.51 4.39 -0.95
N ASP A 78 2.09 4.71 0.20
CA ASP A 78 1.62 4.28 1.52
C ASP A 78 1.59 5.49 2.46
N ILE A 79 0.40 5.91 2.87
CA ILE A 79 0.17 7.10 3.69
C ILE A 79 -0.04 6.75 5.15
N ASN A 80 0.65 7.45 6.04
CA ASN A 80 0.57 7.22 7.48
C ASN A 80 0.60 8.54 8.26
N LYS A 81 0.13 8.49 9.52
CA LYS A 81 0.35 9.56 10.50
C LYS A 81 1.41 9.11 11.47
N ILE A 82 2.54 9.82 11.53
CA ILE A 82 3.64 9.55 12.46
C ILE A 82 3.91 10.84 13.24
N GLY A 83 3.62 10.81 14.53
CA GLY A 83 3.62 12.02 15.34
C GLY A 83 2.60 13.04 14.81
N ASP A 84 3.05 14.24 14.54
CA ASP A 84 2.24 15.35 14.01
C ASP A 84 2.25 15.46 12.47
N LYS A 85 3.00 14.59 11.77
CA LYS A 85 3.17 14.63 10.31
C LYS A 85 2.39 13.53 9.60
N TYR A 86 1.89 13.84 8.42
CA TYR A 86 1.52 12.86 7.40
C TYR A 86 2.78 12.43 6.67
N VAL A 87 3.05 11.13 6.69
CA VAL A 87 4.26 10.54 6.09
C VAL A 87 3.83 9.67 4.93
N LEU A 88 4.32 9.99 3.75
CA LEU A 88 4.01 9.31 2.49
C LEU A 88 5.26 8.57 2.02
N TYR A 89 5.20 7.25 2.08
CA TYR A 89 6.19 6.40 1.39
C TYR A 89 5.71 6.19 -0.04
N TYR A 90 6.64 6.12 -0.98
CA TYR A 90 6.34 5.93 -2.40
C TYR A 90 7.42 5.09 -3.07
N SER A 91 7.03 4.35 -4.11
CA SER A 91 7.98 3.73 -5.03
C SER A 91 8.34 4.71 -6.14
N MET A 92 9.60 4.74 -6.55
CA MET A 92 10.00 5.39 -7.78
C MET A 92 10.65 4.37 -8.71
N SER A 93 9.99 4.08 -9.83
CA SER A 93 10.36 2.99 -10.72
C SER A 93 10.01 3.29 -12.17
N CYS A 94 10.58 2.51 -13.08
CA CYS A 94 10.18 2.44 -14.49
C CYS A 94 10.14 0.98 -14.93
N TRP A 95 9.37 0.70 -15.97
CA TRP A 95 9.32 -0.65 -16.54
C TRP A 95 10.72 -1.11 -16.96
N GLY A 96 11.11 -2.29 -16.47
CA GLY A 96 12.46 -2.86 -16.67
C GLY A 96 13.52 -2.35 -15.68
N GLY A 97 13.19 -1.40 -14.81
CA GLY A 97 14.11 -0.80 -13.82
C GLY A 97 14.20 -1.55 -12.48
N GLU A 98 14.02 -2.86 -12.45
CA GLU A 98 13.92 -3.64 -11.20
C GLU A 98 15.14 -3.52 -10.27
N TRP A 99 16.32 -3.17 -10.79
CA TRP A 99 17.53 -2.97 -9.98
C TRP A 99 17.84 -1.50 -9.67
N THR A 100 17.21 -0.56 -10.36
CA THR A 100 17.43 0.88 -10.16
C THR A 100 16.29 1.56 -9.41
N CYS A 101 15.11 0.94 -9.37
CA CYS A 101 13.97 1.42 -8.60
C CYS A 101 14.26 1.45 -7.09
N GLY A 102 13.45 2.18 -6.36
CA GLY A 102 13.62 2.31 -4.92
C GLY A 102 12.41 2.93 -4.25
N ILE A 103 12.52 3.10 -2.96
CA ILE A 103 11.51 3.68 -2.09
C ILE A 103 12.01 5.01 -1.57
N GLY A 104 11.17 6.03 -1.64
CA GLY A 104 11.38 7.33 -1.04
C GLY A 104 10.33 7.67 0.00
N VAL A 105 10.51 8.80 0.68
CA VAL A 105 9.63 9.26 1.73
C VAL A 105 9.46 10.77 1.68
N ALA A 106 8.23 11.24 1.89
CA ALA A 106 7.87 12.65 1.97
C ALA A 106 6.96 12.91 3.17
N THR A 107 6.91 14.15 3.63
CA THR A 107 6.08 14.54 4.78
C THR A 107 5.26 15.79 4.48
N ALA A 108 4.11 15.91 5.16
CA ALA A 108 3.26 17.08 5.12
C ALA A 108 2.61 17.34 6.48
N ASP A 109 2.19 18.59 6.71
CA ASP A 109 1.40 18.96 7.89
C ASP A 109 -0.08 18.63 7.74
N LYS A 110 -0.53 18.51 6.48
CA LYS A 110 -1.92 18.22 6.12
C LYS A 110 -2.00 17.03 5.17
N PRO A 111 -3.10 16.28 5.18
CA PRO A 111 -3.23 15.09 4.32
C PRO A 111 -3.22 15.42 2.83
N GLU A 112 -3.69 16.59 2.42
CA GLU A 112 -3.62 17.06 1.03
C GLU A 112 -2.26 17.64 0.63
N GLY A 113 -1.30 17.73 1.55
CA GLY A 113 0.01 18.34 1.32
C GLY A 113 0.05 19.85 1.59
N PRO A 114 1.04 20.58 1.00
CA PRO A 114 2.07 20.05 0.10
C PRO A 114 3.05 19.11 0.81
N PHE A 115 3.44 18.05 0.11
CA PHE A 115 4.45 17.11 0.62
C PHE A 115 5.87 17.61 0.31
N VAL A 116 6.73 17.54 1.32
CA VAL A 116 8.16 17.83 1.22
C VAL A 116 8.89 16.50 1.05
N ASP A 117 9.54 16.31 -0.09
CA ASP A 117 10.33 15.13 -0.37
C ASP A 117 11.61 15.10 0.47
N HIS A 118 11.85 13.99 1.18
CA HIS A 118 13.10 13.71 1.90
C HIS A 118 14.06 12.86 1.06
N GLY A 119 13.64 12.49 -0.13
CA GLY A 119 14.42 11.71 -1.09
C GLY A 119 14.34 10.20 -0.86
N MET A 120 15.27 9.53 -1.48
CA MET A 120 15.38 8.08 -1.49
C MET A 120 15.78 7.53 -0.12
N MET A 121 15.06 6.51 0.36
CA MET A 121 15.45 5.73 1.53
C MET A 121 16.46 4.64 1.15
N PHE A 122 16.20 3.91 0.07
CA PHE A 122 17.08 2.90 -0.52
C PHE A 122 16.66 2.53 -1.95
N ARG A 123 17.60 1.94 -2.70
CA ARG A 123 17.38 1.33 -4.01
C ARG A 123 17.51 -0.18 -3.95
N SER A 124 16.96 -0.86 -4.95
CA SER A 124 17.05 -2.32 -5.11
C SER A 124 18.48 -2.83 -5.05
N ASN A 125 19.41 -2.22 -5.79
CA ASN A 125 20.81 -2.62 -5.84
C ASN A 125 21.59 -2.30 -4.55
N GLU A 126 21.14 -1.33 -3.75
CA GLU A 126 21.75 -0.98 -2.46
C GLU A 126 21.26 -1.89 -1.33
N ILE A 127 19.92 -2.11 -1.27
CA ILE A 127 19.34 -2.99 -0.24
C ILE A 127 19.49 -4.48 -0.59
N GLY A 128 19.86 -4.81 -1.83
CA GLY A 128 20.04 -6.18 -2.29
C GLY A 128 18.74 -6.97 -2.42
N VAL A 129 17.66 -6.30 -2.80
CA VAL A 129 16.36 -6.89 -3.12
C VAL A 129 15.90 -6.34 -4.45
N GLN A 130 15.82 -7.19 -5.46
CA GLN A 130 15.34 -6.83 -6.79
C GLN A 130 13.87 -6.38 -6.71
N ASN A 131 13.53 -5.38 -7.53
CA ASN A 131 12.17 -4.81 -7.58
C ASN A 131 11.66 -4.30 -6.22
N SER A 132 12.46 -3.47 -5.54
CA SER A 132 12.13 -2.85 -4.25
C SER A 132 11.14 -1.70 -4.46
N ILE A 133 9.86 -2.06 -4.53
CA ILE A 133 8.69 -1.18 -4.64
C ILE A 133 7.59 -1.65 -3.68
N ASP A 134 6.45 -0.97 -3.69
CA ASP A 134 5.25 -1.27 -2.89
C ASP A 134 5.52 -1.22 -1.38
N PRO A 135 5.91 -0.03 -0.87
CA PRO A 135 6.15 0.15 0.56
C PRO A 135 4.85 0.02 1.37
N PHE A 136 4.98 -0.56 2.54
CA PHE A 136 3.96 -0.57 3.57
C PHE A 136 4.59 -0.33 4.94
N TYR A 137 4.11 0.66 5.67
CA TYR A 137 4.56 1.00 7.02
C TYR A 137 3.66 0.40 8.09
N ILE A 138 4.27 -0.03 9.19
CA ILE A 138 3.54 -0.41 10.40
C ILE A 138 4.35 -0.06 11.65
N GLU A 139 3.65 0.40 12.70
CA GLU A 139 4.20 0.49 14.04
C GLU A 139 3.74 -0.71 14.87
N ASP A 140 4.68 -1.40 15.49
CA ASP A 140 4.40 -2.52 16.37
C ASP A 140 5.36 -2.55 17.55
N GLY A 141 4.81 -2.68 18.76
CA GLY A 141 5.60 -2.69 20.00
C GLY A 141 6.44 -1.42 20.20
N GLY A 142 5.99 -0.27 19.73
CA GLY A 142 6.70 1.01 19.83
C GLY A 142 7.88 1.16 18.85
N ARG A 143 8.02 0.22 17.92
CA ARG A 143 9.01 0.25 16.85
C ARG A 143 8.32 0.44 15.51
N LYS A 144 9.03 1.03 14.55
CA LYS A 144 8.55 1.34 13.21
C LYS A 144 9.22 0.44 12.20
N TYR A 145 8.44 -0.08 11.28
CA TYR A 145 8.91 -1.02 10.25
C TYR A 145 8.36 -0.64 8.89
N LEU A 146 9.16 -0.89 7.86
CA LEU A 146 8.75 -0.83 6.46
C LEU A 146 8.81 -2.22 5.87
N PHE A 147 7.72 -2.65 5.24
CA PHE A 147 7.67 -3.86 4.43
C PHE A 147 7.55 -3.47 2.97
N TRP A 148 8.11 -4.26 2.06
CA TRP A 148 8.09 -3.98 0.63
C TRP A 148 8.40 -5.22 -0.19
N GLY A 149 8.19 -5.13 -1.51
CA GLY A 149 8.64 -6.11 -2.48
C GLY A 149 7.57 -6.43 -3.53
N SER A 150 8.05 -6.81 -4.71
CA SER A 150 7.19 -7.16 -5.84
C SER A 150 7.82 -8.31 -6.61
N PHE A 151 7.19 -9.48 -6.57
CA PHE A 151 7.53 -10.72 -7.26
C PHE A 151 8.99 -11.21 -7.10
N ARG A 152 9.71 -10.70 -6.09
CA ARG A 152 11.08 -11.11 -5.73
C ARG A 152 11.21 -11.40 -4.23
N GLY A 153 10.08 -11.65 -3.57
CA GLY A 153 9.95 -11.79 -2.13
C GLY A 153 9.46 -10.51 -1.47
N ILE A 154 8.75 -10.67 -0.35
CA ILE A 154 8.35 -9.57 0.52
C ILE A 154 9.30 -9.53 1.70
N TYR A 155 9.87 -8.37 1.95
CA TYR A 155 10.86 -8.11 3.00
C TYR A 155 10.36 -7.04 3.96
N GLY A 156 10.89 -7.05 5.17
CA GLY A 156 10.67 -6.00 6.16
C GLY A 156 11.98 -5.57 6.81
N ILE A 157 12.04 -4.31 7.28
CA ILE A 157 13.19 -3.73 7.97
C ILE A 157 12.74 -2.69 9.01
N GLU A 158 13.52 -2.53 10.08
CA GLU A 158 13.24 -1.52 11.11
C GLU A 158 13.65 -0.12 10.63
N LEU A 159 12.79 0.87 10.89
CA LEU A 159 13.04 2.27 10.62
C LEU A 159 13.52 3.03 11.86
N THR A 160 14.02 4.25 11.65
CA THR A 160 14.26 5.24 12.70
C THR A 160 12.95 5.67 13.39
N ALA A 161 13.06 6.28 14.57
CA ALA A 161 11.90 6.67 15.37
C ALA A 161 10.98 7.68 14.68
N ASP A 162 11.50 8.49 13.76
CA ASP A 162 10.72 9.40 12.92
C ASP A 162 10.12 8.75 11.66
N GLY A 163 10.52 7.49 11.36
CA GLY A 163 10.07 6.77 10.18
C GLY A 163 10.70 7.20 8.86
N LEU A 164 11.69 8.09 8.88
CA LEU A 164 12.20 8.71 7.66
C LEU A 164 13.43 8.00 7.08
N LYS A 165 14.03 7.06 7.81
CA LYS A 165 15.23 6.33 7.39
C LYS A 165 15.20 4.88 7.86
N VAL A 166 15.93 4.02 7.17
CA VAL A 166 16.27 2.70 7.70
C VAL A 166 17.15 2.88 8.94
N LYS A 167 16.84 2.17 10.01
CA LYS A 167 17.61 2.20 11.25
C LYS A 167 19.00 1.62 11.02
N SER A 168 20.04 2.31 11.52
CA SER A 168 21.41 1.84 11.40
C SER A 168 21.58 0.46 12.03
N GLY A 169 22.19 -0.47 11.28
CA GLY A 169 22.40 -1.85 11.73
C GLY A 169 21.17 -2.73 11.70
N ALA A 170 20.04 -2.27 11.15
CA ALA A 170 18.87 -3.11 10.97
C ALA A 170 19.07 -4.12 9.84
N ASP A 171 18.71 -5.37 10.09
CA ASP A 171 18.71 -6.43 9.09
C ASP A 171 17.34 -6.58 8.45
N LYS A 172 17.31 -6.71 7.12
CA LYS A 172 16.07 -7.05 6.43
C LYS A 172 15.74 -8.53 6.62
N LYS A 173 14.45 -8.84 6.72
CA LYS A 173 13.95 -10.21 6.82
C LYS A 173 12.85 -10.45 5.80
N GLN A 174 12.94 -11.57 5.09
CA GLN A 174 11.88 -12.03 4.17
C GLN A 174 10.72 -12.63 4.96
N ILE A 175 9.49 -12.27 4.60
CA ILE A 175 8.26 -12.74 5.25
C ILE A 175 7.31 -13.47 4.29
N ALA A 176 7.45 -13.28 2.97
CA ALA A 176 6.70 -14.00 1.95
C ALA A 176 7.53 -14.26 0.71
N GLY A 177 7.11 -15.22 -0.09
CA GLY A 177 7.81 -15.67 -1.28
C GLY A 177 7.65 -14.76 -2.50
N THR A 178 7.98 -15.30 -3.67
CA THR A 178 8.13 -14.54 -4.92
C THR A 178 6.84 -14.40 -5.72
N ALA A 179 5.71 -14.92 -5.23
CA ALA A 179 4.42 -14.81 -5.92
C ALA A 179 3.67 -13.50 -5.64
N TYR A 180 4.21 -12.60 -4.83
CA TYR A 180 3.47 -11.52 -4.18
C TYR A 180 4.06 -10.14 -4.44
N GLU A 181 3.14 -9.15 -4.44
CA GLU A 181 3.40 -7.71 -4.29
C GLU A 181 2.25 -7.04 -3.53
N GLY A 182 2.26 -5.70 -3.40
CA GLY A 182 1.15 -4.94 -2.81
C GLY A 182 0.91 -5.31 -1.34
N THR A 183 1.94 -5.26 -0.54
CA THR A 183 1.92 -5.69 0.87
C THR A 183 1.08 -4.78 1.75
N TYR A 184 0.22 -5.38 2.57
CA TYR A 184 -0.46 -4.74 3.68
C TYR A 184 -0.57 -5.71 4.85
N ILE A 185 -0.24 -5.28 6.07
CA ILE A 185 -0.37 -6.12 7.28
C ILE A 185 -1.40 -5.50 8.22
N HIS A 186 -2.47 -6.25 8.48
CA HIS A 186 -3.52 -5.86 9.41
C HIS A 186 -3.39 -6.62 10.74
N LYS A 187 -3.34 -5.88 11.86
CA LYS A 187 -3.32 -6.47 13.19
C LYS A 187 -4.73 -6.48 13.77
N LYS A 188 -5.24 -7.68 14.09
CA LYS A 188 -6.58 -7.84 14.69
C LYS A 188 -6.60 -9.05 15.60
N ASN A 189 -7.16 -8.89 16.81
CA ASN A 189 -7.38 -9.97 17.78
C ASN A 189 -6.11 -10.79 18.12
N GLY A 190 -4.96 -10.12 18.25
CA GLY A 190 -3.68 -10.76 18.59
C GLY A 190 -2.99 -11.46 17.41
N TYR A 191 -3.54 -11.36 16.21
CA TYR A 191 -2.95 -11.90 14.99
C TYR A 191 -2.57 -10.79 14.00
N TYR A 192 -1.64 -11.13 13.13
CA TYR A 192 -1.24 -10.34 11.96
C TYR A 192 -1.75 -11.05 10.70
N TYR A 193 -2.36 -10.30 9.82
CA TYR A 193 -2.88 -10.78 8.54
C TYR A 193 -2.09 -10.08 7.45
N LEU A 194 -1.27 -10.82 6.71
CA LEU A 194 -0.54 -10.32 5.56
C LEU A 194 -1.43 -10.44 4.33
N PHE A 195 -1.92 -9.31 3.87
CA PHE A 195 -2.58 -9.16 2.57
C PHE A 195 -1.50 -8.88 1.52
N ALA A 196 -1.64 -9.51 0.39
CA ALA A 196 -0.78 -9.29 -0.76
C ALA A 196 -1.56 -9.56 -2.04
N SER A 197 -0.94 -9.29 -3.17
CA SER A 197 -1.54 -9.57 -4.47
C SER A 197 -0.67 -10.52 -5.26
N THR A 198 -1.30 -11.36 -6.05
CA THR A 198 -0.64 -12.33 -6.95
C THR A 198 -1.30 -12.32 -8.32
N GLY A 199 -0.61 -12.83 -9.35
CA GLY A 199 -1.06 -12.78 -10.74
C GLY A 199 -0.57 -11.54 -11.47
N THR A 200 -1.22 -11.16 -12.58
CA THR A 200 -0.82 -10.02 -13.43
C THR A 200 -1.75 -8.84 -13.22
N CYS A 201 -1.20 -7.64 -12.94
CA CYS A 201 -2.00 -6.44 -12.66
C CYS A 201 -2.38 -5.64 -13.92
N CYS A 202 -1.50 -5.61 -14.92
CA CYS A 202 -1.45 -4.51 -15.89
C CYS A 202 -1.75 -4.96 -17.32
N GLU A 203 -2.61 -5.96 -17.50
CA GLU A 203 -3.00 -6.56 -18.79
C GLU A 203 -4.45 -6.26 -19.19
N GLY A 204 -5.04 -5.20 -18.60
CA GLY A 204 -6.44 -4.84 -18.81
C GLY A 204 -7.38 -6.02 -18.51
N LEU A 205 -8.34 -6.31 -19.37
CA LEU A 205 -9.30 -7.42 -19.18
C LEU A 205 -8.67 -8.82 -19.11
N LYS A 206 -7.38 -8.97 -19.44
CA LYS A 206 -6.64 -10.23 -19.32
C LYS A 206 -5.94 -10.37 -17.97
N SER A 207 -5.94 -9.34 -17.15
CA SER A 207 -5.32 -9.35 -15.81
C SER A 207 -5.87 -10.49 -14.97
N THR A 208 -4.97 -11.19 -14.30
CA THR A 208 -5.27 -12.30 -13.39
C THR A 208 -5.06 -11.91 -11.92
N TYR A 209 -4.80 -10.66 -11.66
CA TYR A 209 -4.53 -10.11 -10.34
C TYR A 209 -5.62 -10.44 -9.34
N GLN A 210 -5.23 -10.78 -8.13
CA GLN A 210 -6.15 -11.11 -7.05
C GLN A 210 -5.51 -10.83 -5.70
N THR A 211 -6.33 -10.50 -4.70
CA THR A 211 -5.90 -10.30 -3.32
C THR A 211 -5.89 -11.61 -2.56
N VAL A 212 -4.80 -11.87 -1.86
CA VAL A 212 -4.59 -13.07 -1.06
C VAL A 212 -4.22 -12.71 0.37
N VAL A 213 -4.32 -13.68 1.30
CA VAL A 213 -4.02 -13.46 2.70
C VAL A 213 -3.40 -14.68 3.36
N GLY A 214 -2.49 -14.43 4.29
CA GLY A 214 -1.98 -15.38 5.27
C GLY A 214 -2.03 -14.81 6.68
N ARG A 215 -2.01 -15.64 7.70
CA ARG A 215 -2.11 -15.24 9.10
C ARG A 215 -0.90 -15.68 9.90
N SER A 216 -0.47 -14.85 10.87
CA SER A 216 0.59 -15.15 11.82
C SER A 216 0.26 -14.65 13.22
N SER A 217 0.85 -15.23 14.26
CA SER A 217 0.88 -14.69 15.61
C SER A 217 2.01 -13.68 15.83
N SER A 218 2.89 -13.49 14.85
CA SER A 218 4.03 -12.57 14.89
C SER A 218 4.03 -11.69 13.64
N LEU A 219 4.40 -10.42 13.80
CA LEU A 219 4.62 -9.49 12.67
C LEU A 219 5.59 -10.06 11.63
N TRP A 220 6.58 -10.82 12.08
CA TRP A 220 7.65 -11.39 11.26
C TRP A 220 7.35 -12.79 10.70
N GLY A 221 6.10 -13.24 10.85
CA GLY A 221 5.67 -14.56 10.37
C GLY A 221 6.08 -15.73 11.28
N PRO A 222 5.94 -16.97 10.79
CA PRO A 222 5.46 -17.30 9.44
C PRO A 222 3.99 -16.95 9.22
N TYR A 223 3.66 -16.40 8.05
CA TYR A 223 2.29 -16.21 7.62
C TYR A 223 1.78 -17.48 6.95
N LEU A 224 0.69 -18.02 7.45
CA LEU A 224 0.20 -19.34 7.07
C LEU A 224 -1.20 -19.26 6.44
N ASP A 225 -1.46 -20.15 5.51
CA ASP A 225 -2.80 -20.41 5.00
C ASP A 225 -3.64 -21.25 6.00
N LYS A 226 -4.87 -21.60 5.63
CA LYS A 226 -5.78 -22.41 6.49
C LYS A 226 -5.30 -23.84 6.73
N GLN A 227 -4.36 -24.33 5.91
CA GLN A 227 -3.75 -25.65 6.01
C GLN A 227 -2.40 -25.63 6.77
N GLY A 228 -1.98 -24.46 7.26
CA GLY A 228 -0.71 -24.30 7.97
C GLY A 228 0.50 -24.22 7.03
N ARG A 229 0.30 -23.95 5.72
CA ARG A 229 1.39 -23.82 4.75
C ARG A 229 1.81 -22.36 4.62
N SER A 230 3.12 -22.13 4.49
CA SER A 230 3.73 -20.81 4.56
C SER A 230 3.59 -19.99 3.28
N MET A 231 3.39 -18.67 3.43
CA MET A 231 3.53 -17.70 2.34
C MET A 231 4.99 -17.57 1.85
N LEU A 232 5.98 -17.96 2.64
CA LEU A 232 7.36 -18.09 2.15
C LEU A 232 7.47 -19.09 0.99
N ASP A 233 6.61 -20.12 1.01
CA ASP A 233 6.51 -21.14 -0.05
C ASP A 233 5.39 -20.82 -1.05
N ASN A 234 4.94 -19.56 -1.12
CA ASN A 234 3.88 -19.08 -2.00
C ASN A 234 2.49 -19.70 -1.74
N ASN A 235 2.22 -20.21 -0.52
CA ASN A 235 0.89 -20.68 -0.14
C ASN A 235 0.08 -19.54 0.50
N HIS A 236 -1.21 -19.48 0.20
CA HIS A 236 -2.08 -18.39 0.67
C HIS A 236 -3.56 -18.79 0.62
N VAL A 237 -4.40 -17.94 1.16
CA VAL A 237 -5.85 -18.00 0.95
C VAL A 237 -6.24 -16.89 -0.02
N VAL A 238 -6.95 -17.21 -1.10
CA VAL A 238 -7.52 -16.20 -2.01
C VAL A 238 -8.70 -15.52 -1.30
N LEU A 239 -8.65 -14.18 -1.24
CA LEU A 239 -9.66 -13.37 -0.57
C LEU A 239 -10.57 -12.66 -1.57
N ILE A 240 -9.99 -11.95 -2.54
CA ILE A 240 -10.71 -11.22 -3.58
C ILE A 240 -10.16 -11.67 -4.92
N HIS A 241 -11.06 -12.07 -5.82
CA HIS A 241 -10.71 -12.50 -7.17
C HIS A 241 -11.74 -11.99 -8.18
N LYS A 242 -11.48 -12.21 -9.45
CA LYS A 242 -12.37 -11.81 -10.54
C LYS A 242 -13.81 -12.31 -10.32
N ASN A 243 -14.75 -11.50 -10.77
CA ASN A 243 -16.17 -11.84 -10.82
C ASN A 243 -16.74 -11.50 -12.21
N LYS A 244 -18.09 -11.45 -12.35
CA LYS A 244 -18.74 -11.15 -13.63
C LYS A 244 -18.51 -9.73 -14.14
N SER A 245 -18.17 -8.79 -13.26
CA SER A 245 -18.07 -7.35 -13.55
C SER A 245 -16.64 -6.83 -13.50
N PHE A 246 -15.73 -7.50 -12.79
CA PHE A 246 -14.37 -7.02 -12.54
C PHE A 246 -13.36 -8.16 -12.66
N VAL A 247 -12.21 -7.84 -13.24
CA VAL A 247 -10.99 -8.66 -13.27
C VAL A 247 -9.82 -7.86 -12.70
N GLY A 248 -8.69 -8.51 -12.45
CA GLY A 248 -7.49 -7.82 -11.98
C GLY A 248 -7.67 -7.15 -10.59
N THR A 249 -8.41 -7.79 -9.70
CA THR A 249 -8.81 -7.24 -8.39
C THR A 249 -7.72 -7.44 -7.35
N GLY A 250 -6.91 -6.41 -7.12
CA GLY A 250 -5.76 -6.51 -6.23
C GLY A 250 -5.26 -5.19 -5.70
N HIS A 251 -4.09 -5.22 -5.11
CA HIS A 251 -3.38 -4.12 -4.47
C HIS A 251 -4.32 -3.31 -3.57
N ASN A 252 -4.81 -3.96 -2.52
CA ASN A 252 -5.75 -3.35 -1.60
C ASN A 252 -5.07 -2.30 -0.71
N ALA A 253 -5.84 -1.24 -0.44
CA ALA A 253 -5.53 -0.29 0.61
C ALA A 253 -5.70 -0.90 2.01
N GLU A 254 -5.40 -0.13 3.02
CA GLU A 254 -5.62 -0.45 4.42
C GLU A 254 -7.10 -0.73 4.70
N LEU A 255 -7.38 -1.64 5.61
CA LEU A 255 -8.72 -1.83 6.15
C LEU A 255 -9.11 -0.60 6.96
N ILE A 256 -10.20 0.03 6.56
CA ILE A 256 -10.72 1.25 7.18
C ILE A 256 -12.07 0.95 7.83
N THR A 257 -12.22 1.36 9.09
CA THR A 257 -13.50 1.30 9.78
C THR A 257 -14.21 2.65 9.70
N ASP A 258 -15.45 2.65 9.19
CA ASP A 258 -16.27 3.85 9.09
C ASP A 258 -16.90 4.26 10.45
N LYS A 259 -17.64 5.37 10.46
CA LYS A 259 -18.32 5.87 11.68
C LYS A 259 -19.43 4.95 12.20
N ALA A 260 -19.95 4.07 11.36
CA ALA A 260 -20.98 3.09 11.70
C ALA A 260 -20.37 1.74 12.12
N ASN A 261 -19.05 1.67 12.28
CA ASN A 261 -18.27 0.49 12.63
C ASN A 261 -18.31 -0.63 11.58
N ASN A 262 -18.43 -0.26 10.30
CA ASN A 262 -18.24 -1.19 9.19
C ASN A 262 -16.78 -1.14 8.72
N ASP A 263 -16.21 -2.31 8.47
CA ASP A 263 -14.88 -2.43 7.87
C ASP A 263 -14.99 -2.37 6.34
N TRP A 264 -14.11 -1.56 5.74
CA TRP A 264 -14.01 -1.35 4.30
C TRP A 264 -12.63 -1.77 3.81
N ILE A 265 -12.60 -2.34 2.62
CA ILE A 265 -11.38 -2.60 1.86
C ILE A 265 -11.53 -1.97 0.47
N LEU A 266 -10.61 -1.08 0.11
CA LEU A 266 -10.52 -0.52 -1.22
C LEU A 266 -9.42 -1.25 -1.99
N TYR A 267 -9.67 -1.51 -3.26
CA TYR A 267 -8.70 -2.17 -4.14
C TYR A 267 -8.96 -1.73 -5.58
N HIS A 268 -7.98 -1.87 -6.45
CA HIS A 268 -8.21 -1.60 -7.86
C HIS A 268 -8.73 -2.86 -8.60
N GLY A 269 -9.40 -2.62 -9.72
CA GLY A 269 -9.88 -3.66 -10.62
C GLY A 269 -10.20 -3.06 -11.98
N VAL A 270 -10.26 -3.90 -12.99
CA VAL A 270 -10.58 -3.54 -14.38
C VAL A 270 -11.97 -4.03 -14.75
#